data_3773b9e939efaf8fd674e166dd2db6ca
#
_entry.id   3773b9e939efaf8fd674e166dd2db6ca
#
_cell.length_a   1.000
_cell.length_b   1.000
_cell.length_c   1.000
_cell.angle_alpha   90.00
_cell.angle_beta   90.00
_cell.angle_gamma   90.00
#
_symmetry.space_group_name_H-M   'P 1'
#
loop_
_entity.id
_entity.type
_entity.pdbx_description
1 polymer ?
#
loop_
_entity_poly.entity_id
_entity_poly.type
_entity_poly.pdbx_seq_one_letter_code
_entity_poly.pdbx_strand_id
1 'polypeptide(L)'
;MKLHDLASVRSGLVLSRKQAKESSEYRYSLINLRCVQQDGTIQLNEADIYEAKEPLKEEYLSQSGDIIVRLTAPYTAVLIDETTSGMVISSNFVVIRIEDKCLLPEYLFWLLNTEKIKRKIYENATSNMLGAVNARFLADFELALLSVEDQRKISQFNLLSKRERQLLRALADEKEKYYMGVLNRAYKRAKKGK
;
A
#
# COMPACT_ATOMS: atom_id res chain seq x y z
N MET A 1 11.20 16.30 -14.85
CA MET A 1 10.66 15.12 -15.58
C MET A 1 9.36 14.75 -14.92
N LYS A 2 8.33 14.46 -15.69
CA LYS A 2 7.03 14.07 -15.15
C LYS A 2 6.97 12.56 -14.93
N LEU A 3 6.13 12.12 -13.99
CA LEU A 3 6.03 10.68 -13.67
C LEU A 3 5.57 9.85 -14.87
N HIS A 4 4.67 10.38 -15.71
CA HIS A 4 4.21 9.67 -16.90
C HIS A 4 5.29 9.48 -17.98
N ASP A 5 6.41 10.20 -17.90
CA ASP A 5 7.56 9.98 -18.78
C ASP A 5 8.32 8.69 -18.41
N LEU A 6 8.13 8.16 -17.19
CA LEU A 6 8.89 7.07 -16.59
C LEU A 6 8.04 5.85 -16.22
N ALA A 7 6.71 6.03 -16.15
CA ALA A 7 5.80 5.04 -15.62
C ALA A 7 4.40 5.13 -16.24
N SER A 8 3.74 4.02 -16.39
CA SER A 8 2.31 3.96 -16.64
C SER A 8 1.54 4.30 -15.36
N VAL A 9 0.62 5.26 -15.43
CA VAL A 9 -0.18 5.72 -14.29
C VAL A 9 -1.66 5.59 -14.63
N ARG A 10 -2.38 4.74 -13.90
CA ARG A 10 -3.78 4.41 -14.19
C ARG A 10 -4.59 4.21 -12.92
N SER A 11 -5.90 4.35 -13.01
CA SER A 11 -6.81 3.96 -11.93
C SER A 11 -6.98 2.43 -11.89
N GLY A 12 -7.20 1.90 -10.68
CA GLY A 12 -7.56 0.50 -10.52
C GLY A 12 -8.95 0.18 -11.12
N LEU A 13 -9.36 -1.08 -10.97
CA LEU A 13 -10.62 -1.60 -11.54
C LEU A 13 -11.85 -1.00 -10.83
N VAL A 14 -12.80 -0.50 -11.60
CA VAL A 14 -14.16 -0.26 -11.12
C VAL A 14 -14.86 -1.62 -10.96
N LEU A 15 -14.94 -2.10 -9.73
CA LEU A 15 -15.31 -3.48 -9.41
C LEU A 15 -16.65 -3.89 -10.04
N SER A 16 -17.68 -3.02 -9.96
CA SER A 16 -19.01 -3.32 -10.49
C SER A 16 -19.06 -3.64 -11.98
N ARG A 17 -18.04 -3.22 -12.76
CA ARG A 17 -18.01 -3.47 -14.21
C ARG A 17 -17.69 -4.92 -14.58
N LYS A 18 -16.94 -5.61 -13.71
CA LYS A 18 -16.44 -6.96 -13.97
C LYS A 18 -16.89 -7.98 -12.91
N GLN A 19 -17.68 -7.56 -11.94
CA GLN A 19 -18.19 -8.42 -10.87
C GLN A 19 -19.19 -9.44 -11.41
N ALA A 20 -19.06 -10.68 -10.97
CA ALA A 20 -20.04 -11.73 -11.22
C ALA A 20 -21.32 -11.44 -10.43
N LYS A 21 -22.48 -11.75 -11.02
CA LYS A 21 -23.78 -11.67 -10.33
C LYS A 21 -24.09 -12.89 -9.49
N GLU A 22 -23.48 -14.01 -9.84
CA GLU A 22 -23.58 -15.31 -9.17
C GLU A 22 -22.17 -15.81 -8.87
N SER A 23 -22.03 -16.93 -8.15
CA SER A 23 -20.76 -17.55 -7.86
C SER A 23 -19.97 -17.82 -9.15
N SER A 24 -18.69 -17.48 -9.16
CA SER A 24 -17.82 -17.61 -10.33
C SER A 24 -16.56 -18.41 -10.00
N GLU A 25 -16.03 -19.10 -11.03
CA GLU A 25 -14.74 -19.77 -10.96
C GLU A 25 -13.55 -18.78 -10.95
N TYR A 26 -13.76 -17.54 -11.45
CA TYR A 26 -12.72 -16.51 -11.53
C TYR A 26 -12.65 -15.73 -10.23
N ARG A 27 -11.91 -16.29 -9.26
CA ARG A 27 -11.77 -15.72 -7.91
C ARG A 27 -10.37 -15.13 -7.71
N TYR A 28 -10.34 -13.91 -7.20
CA TYR A 28 -9.11 -13.15 -6.97
C TYR A 28 -9.12 -12.57 -5.56
N SER A 29 -7.94 -12.45 -4.96
CA SER A 29 -7.79 -11.60 -3.77
C SER A 29 -7.88 -10.13 -4.18
N LEU A 30 -8.55 -9.31 -3.37
CA LEU A 30 -8.80 -7.89 -3.65
C LEU A 30 -8.09 -7.02 -2.63
N ILE A 31 -7.25 -6.12 -3.11
CA ILE A 31 -6.70 -5.04 -2.30
C ILE A 31 -7.78 -3.98 -2.11
N ASN A 32 -8.32 -3.92 -0.90
CA ASN A 32 -9.29 -2.92 -0.47
C ASN A 32 -8.62 -1.85 0.43
N LEU A 33 -9.39 -0.84 0.86
CA LEU A 33 -8.85 0.23 1.71
C LEU A 33 -8.43 -0.24 3.12
N ARG A 34 -9.00 -1.34 3.62
CA ARG A 34 -8.66 -1.91 4.94
C ARG A 34 -7.31 -2.61 4.92
N CYS A 35 -6.97 -3.26 3.81
CA CYS A 35 -5.67 -3.92 3.66
C CYS A 35 -4.50 -2.95 3.81
N VAL A 36 -4.67 -1.68 3.40
CA VAL A 36 -3.58 -0.71 3.31
C VAL A 36 -3.43 0.06 4.62
N GLN A 37 -2.34 -0.21 5.33
CA GLN A 37 -2.00 0.45 6.58
C GLN A 37 -1.34 1.82 6.32
N GLN A 38 -1.38 2.71 7.34
CA GLN A 38 -0.83 4.06 7.22
C GLN A 38 0.68 4.08 6.96
N ASP A 39 1.38 3.04 7.38
CA ASP A 39 2.82 2.89 7.15
C ASP A 39 3.18 2.33 5.76
N GLY A 40 2.18 2.10 4.89
CA GLY A 40 2.36 1.59 3.55
C GLY A 40 2.64 0.08 3.50
N THR A 41 2.15 -0.68 4.47
CA THR A 41 2.11 -2.15 4.44
C THR A 41 0.74 -2.65 4.03
N ILE A 42 0.69 -3.87 3.48
CA ILE A 42 -0.56 -4.59 3.18
C ILE A 42 -0.75 -5.70 4.22
N GLN A 43 -1.94 -5.74 4.81
CA GLN A 43 -2.39 -6.84 5.66
C GLN A 43 -3.26 -7.79 4.84
N LEU A 44 -2.70 -8.94 4.45
CA LEU A 44 -3.36 -9.92 3.58
C LEU A 44 -4.61 -10.55 4.22
N ASN A 45 -4.65 -10.66 5.54
CA ASN A 45 -5.81 -11.16 6.29
C ASN A 45 -7.04 -10.23 6.20
N GLU A 46 -6.85 -8.97 5.76
CA GLU A 46 -7.92 -8.00 5.54
C GLU A 46 -8.37 -7.93 4.07
N ALA A 47 -7.77 -8.76 3.20
CA ALA A 47 -8.13 -8.81 1.79
C ALA A 47 -9.50 -9.48 1.61
N ASP A 48 -10.30 -8.90 0.71
CA ASP A 48 -11.57 -9.50 0.31
C ASP A 48 -11.34 -10.49 -0.85
N ILE A 49 -12.33 -11.35 -1.08
CA ILE A 49 -12.39 -12.16 -2.30
C ILE A 49 -13.25 -11.42 -3.32
N TYR A 50 -12.73 -11.26 -4.51
CA TYR A 50 -13.44 -10.70 -5.65
C TYR A 50 -13.76 -11.78 -6.68
N GLU A 51 -15.02 -11.96 -7.00
CA GLU A 51 -15.49 -12.89 -8.04
C GLU A 51 -15.76 -12.13 -9.34
N ALA A 52 -14.97 -12.40 -10.37
CA ALA A 52 -15.11 -11.77 -11.67
C ALA A 52 -16.01 -12.62 -12.59
N LYS A 53 -16.77 -11.97 -13.48
CA LYS A 53 -17.62 -12.65 -14.48
C LYS A 53 -16.83 -13.33 -15.61
N GLU A 54 -15.55 -12.96 -15.76
CA GLU A 54 -14.63 -13.46 -16.79
C GLU A 54 -13.18 -13.31 -16.29
N PRO A 55 -12.19 -13.98 -16.90
CA PRO A 55 -10.79 -13.78 -16.54
C PRO A 55 -10.40 -12.31 -16.63
N LEU A 56 -9.73 -11.81 -15.59
CA LEU A 56 -9.25 -10.43 -15.58
C LEU A 56 -7.96 -10.32 -16.37
N LYS A 57 -7.85 -9.22 -17.12
CA LYS A 57 -6.59 -8.86 -17.79
C LYS A 57 -5.53 -8.51 -16.76
N GLU A 58 -4.26 -8.76 -17.09
CA GLU A 58 -3.11 -8.46 -16.23
C GLU A 58 -3.03 -6.98 -15.81
N GLU A 59 -3.56 -6.09 -16.63
CA GLU A 59 -3.64 -4.66 -16.29
C GLU A 59 -4.46 -4.37 -15.02
N TYR A 60 -5.41 -5.24 -14.63
CA TYR A 60 -6.21 -5.09 -13.42
C TYR A 60 -5.59 -5.77 -12.19
N LEU A 61 -4.53 -6.53 -12.40
CA LEU A 61 -3.83 -7.26 -11.36
C LEU A 61 -2.55 -6.52 -10.95
N SER A 62 -2.25 -6.59 -9.67
CA SER A 62 -0.98 -6.09 -9.13
C SER A 62 0.19 -6.91 -9.65
N GLN A 63 1.32 -6.27 -9.89
CA GLN A 63 2.58 -6.90 -10.25
C GLN A 63 3.66 -6.44 -9.27
N SER A 64 4.60 -7.32 -8.98
CA SER A 64 5.77 -6.98 -8.17
C SER A 64 6.49 -5.75 -8.75
N GLY A 65 6.79 -4.77 -7.91
CA GLY A 65 7.33 -3.47 -8.32
C GLY A 65 6.28 -2.39 -8.65
N ASP A 66 4.99 -2.73 -8.76
CA ASP A 66 3.94 -1.71 -8.85
C ASP A 66 3.88 -0.86 -7.56
N ILE A 67 3.52 0.40 -7.70
CA ILE A 67 3.18 1.24 -6.57
C ILE A 67 1.71 1.58 -6.66
N ILE A 68 0.96 1.29 -5.63
CA ILE A 68 -0.43 1.72 -5.51
C ILE A 68 -0.53 2.91 -4.56
N VAL A 69 -1.33 3.89 -4.93
CA VAL A 69 -1.54 5.10 -4.12
C VAL A 69 -3.02 5.23 -3.80
N ARG A 70 -3.33 5.30 -2.52
CA ARG A 70 -4.70 5.52 -2.05
C ARG A 70 -5.18 6.91 -2.48
N LEU A 71 -6.37 6.99 -3.10
CA LEU A 71 -6.93 8.24 -3.65
C LEU A 71 -7.51 9.16 -2.58
N THR A 72 -7.79 8.63 -1.39
CA THR A 72 -8.33 9.38 -0.24
C THR A 72 -7.34 9.39 0.91
N ALA A 73 -7.49 10.31 1.83
CA ALA A 73 -6.65 10.38 3.03
C ALA A 73 -6.53 9.00 3.70
N PRO A 74 -5.33 8.63 4.16
CA PRO A 74 -4.09 9.40 4.30
C PRO A 74 -3.15 9.40 3.07
N TYR A 75 -3.64 9.13 1.86
CA TYR A 75 -2.90 9.11 0.58
C TYR A 75 -1.64 8.23 0.60
N THR A 76 -1.73 7.12 1.29
CA THR A 76 -0.60 6.20 1.48
C THR A 76 -0.24 5.53 0.16
N ALA A 77 1.03 5.56 -0.18
CA ALA A 77 1.60 4.74 -1.24
C ALA A 77 2.07 3.40 -0.67
N VAL A 78 1.91 2.32 -1.43
CA VAL A 78 2.33 0.96 -1.10
C VAL A 78 3.14 0.39 -2.25
N LEU A 79 4.22 -0.27 -1.95
CA LEU A 79 5.00 -1.04 -2.91
C LEU A 79 4.47 -2.49 -2.92
N ILE A 80 4.12 -2.97 -4.09
CA ILE A 80 3.69 -4.35 -4.32
C ILE A 80 4.92 -5.25 -4.39
N ASP A 81 4.92 -6.31 -3.62
CA ASP A 81 5.93 -7.37 -3.61
C ASP A 81 5.37 -8.68 -4.18
N GLU A 82 6.16 -9.74 -4.17
CA GLU A 82 5.78 -11.06 -4.66
C GLU A 82 4.55 -11.63 -3.93
N THR A 83 4.40 -11.33 -2.63
CA THR A 83 3.29 -11.88 -1.81
C THR A 83 1.96 -11.20 -2.09
N THR A 84 2.00 -9.99 -2.62
CA THR A 84 0.85 -9.14 -2.96
C THR A 84 0.63 -8.98 -4.46
N SER A 85 1.40 -9.72 -5.27
CA SER A 85 1.25 -9.80 -6.72
C SER A 85 0.03 -10.66 -7.11
N GLY A 86 -0.60 -10.37 -8.25
CA GLY A 86 -1.77 -11.11 -8.77
C GLY A 86 -3.10 -10.73 -8.11
N MET A 87 -3.14 -9.76 -7.23
CA MET A 87 -4.35 -9.29 -6.57
C MET A 87 -5.06 -8.22 -7.41
N VAL A 88 -6.39 -8.18 -7.33
CA VAL A 88 -7.18 -7.10 -7.96
C VAL A 88 -6.98 -5.80 -7.20
N ILE A 89 -6.74 -4.73 -7.92
CA ILE A 89 -6.64 -3.38 -7.35
C ILE A 89 -7.90 -2.60 -7.70
N SER A 90 -8.65 -2.16 -6.69
CA SER A 90 -9.88 -1.39 -6.90
C SER A 90 -9.61 0.05 -7.36
N SER A 91 -10.62 0.70 -7.93
CA SER A 91 -10.56 2.12 -8.34
C SER A 91 -10.39 3.12 -7.19
N ASN A 92 -10.30 2.65 -5.95
CA ASN A 92 -9.90 3.46 -4.81
C ASN A 92 -8.40 3.78 -4.79
N PHE A 93 -7.66 3.20 -5.72
CA PHE A 93 -6.21 3.37 -5.86
C PHE A 93 -5.84 3.80 -7.28
N VAL A 94 -4.76 4.55 -7.36
CA VAL A 94 -3.97 4.68 -8.61
C VAL A 94 -2.87 3.63 -8.58
N VAL A 95 -2.64 3.00 -9.71
CA VAL A 95 -1.54 2.07 -9.96
C VAL A 95 -0.47 2.78 -10.77
N ILE A 96 0.75 2.75 -10.30
CA ILE A 96 1.94 3.28 -10.97
C ILE A 96 2.85 2.10 -11.26
N ARG A 97 3.07 1.81 -12.54
CA ARG A 97 3.96 0.75 -13.02
C ARG A 97 5.15 1.39 -13.71
N ILE A 98 6.33 1.23 -13.12
CA ILE A 98 7.55 1.85 -13.64
C ILE A 98 7.99 1.10 -14.91
N GLU A 99 8.32 1.85 -15.95
CA GLU A 99 8.75 1.34 -17.25
C GLU A 99 10.21 1.71 -17.54
N ASP A 100 10.71 2.80 -16.96
CA ASP A 100 12.06 3.27 -17.15
C ASP A 100 13.00 2.87 -15.99
N LYS A 101 14.14 2.28 -16.31
CA LYS A 101 15.14 1.78 -15.34
C LYS A 101 15.85 2.89 -14.55
N CYS A 102 15.72 4.14 -14.94
CA CYS A 102 16.31 5.26 -14.21
C CYS A 102 15.52 5.64 -12.95
N LEU A 103 14.32 5.08 -12.75
CA LEU A 103 13.49 5.26 -11.55
C LEU A 103 13.31 3.91 -10.83
N LEU A 104 13.71 3.83 -9.56
CA LEU A 104 13.54 2.63 -8.74
C LEU A 104 12.17 2.65 -8.04
N PRO A 105 11.41 1.52 -8.04
CA PRO A 105 10.13 1.42 -7.36
C PRO A 105 10.20 1.77 -5.87
N GLU A 106 11.22 1.27 -5.17
CA GLU A 106 11.43 1.50 -3.74
C GLU A 106 11.72 2.97 -3.43
N TYR A 107 12.39 3.68 -4.36
CA TYR A 107 12.62 5.11 -4.23
C TYR A 107 11.33 5.91 -4.41
N LEU A 108 10.55 5.61 -5.45
CA LEU A 108 9.27 6.28 -5.68
C LEU A 108 8.29 6.00 -4.52
N PHE A 109 8.26 4.77 -4.00
CA PHE A 109 7.49 4.41 -2.81
C PHE A 109 7.87 5.27 -1.59
N TRP A 110 9.17 5.43 -1.31
CA TRP A 110 9.63 6.32 -0.25
C TRP A 110 9.21 7.76 -0.50
N LEU A 111 9.46 8.27 -1.70
CA LEU A 111 9.21 9.66 -2.08
C LEU A 111 7.74 10.04 -1.91
N LEU A 112 6.81 9.21 -2.41
CA LEU A 112 5.37 9.43 -2.32
C LEU A 112 4.85 9.41 -0.87
N ASN A 113 5.55 8.74 0.03
CA ASN A 113 5.21 8.71 1.45
C ASN A 113 5.86 9.81 2.29
N THR A 114 6.69 10.69 1.70
CA THR A 114 7.25 11.85 2.41
C THR A 114 6.17 12.86 2.74
N GLU A 115 6.29 13.54 3.88
CA GLU A 115 5.34 14.57 4.32
C GLU A 115 5.17 15.70 3.28
N LYS A 116 6.27 16.09 2.63
CA LYS A 116 6.26 17.10 1.57
C LYS A 116 5.35 16.69 0.40
N ILE A 117 5.43 15.45 -0.04
CA ILE A 117 4.65 14.96 -1.18
C ILE A 117 3.21 14.71 -0.75
N LYS A 118 2.97 14.11 0.41
CA LYS A 118 1.62 13.94 0.97
C LYS A 118 0.89 15.26 1.12
N ARG A 119 1.58 16.33 1.54
CA ARG A 119 1.00 17.69 1.60
C ARG A 119 0.57 18.18 0.22
N LYS A 120 1.40 18.04 -0.82
CA LYS A 120 1.03 18.41 -2.20
C LYS A 120 -0.18 17.60 -2.71
N ILE A 121 -0.22 16.31 -2.40
CA ILE A 121 -1.35 15.44 -2.74
C ILE A 121 -2.61 15.93 -2.03
N TYR A 122 -2.53 16.24 -0.75
CA TYR A 122 -3.64 16.77 0.05
C TYR A 122 -4.16 18.11 -0.49
N GLU A 123 -3.27 19.06 -0.78
CA GLU A 123 -3.62 20.37 -1.35
C GLU A 123 -4.36 20.23 -2.69
N ASN A 124 -3.91 19.30 -3.56
CA ASN A 124 -4.62 18.99 -4.81
C ASN A 124 -5.99 18.34 -4.55
N ALA A 125 -6.06 17.39 -3.62
CA ALA A 125 -7.31 16.72 -3.29
C ALA A 125 -8.36 17.70 -2.73
N THR A 126 -7.96 18.62 -1.86
CA THR A 126 -8.86 19.62 -1.24
C THR A 126 -9.32 20.70 -2.19
N SER A 127 -8.57 20.96 -3.26
CA SER A 127 -8.99 21.88 -4.33
C SER A 127 -10.09 21.29 -5.23
N ASN A 128 -10.32 19.97 -5.14
CA ASN A 128 -11.36 19.27 -5.88
C ASN A 128 -12.60 19.04 -4.99
N MET A 129 -13.79 19.25 -5.54
CA MET A 129 -15.07 19.05 -4.80
C MET A 129 -15.22 17.63 -4.19
N LEU A 130 -14.48 16.64 -4.68
CA LEU A 130 -14.57 15.25 -4.24
C LEU A 130 -13.55 14.88 -3.13
N GLY A 131 -12.62 15.77 -2.78
CA GLY A 131 -11.60 15.48 -1.77
C GLY A 131 -10.68 14.28 -2.11
N ALA A 132 -10.61 13.90 -3.39
CA ALA A 132 -9.84 12.76 -3.87
C ALA A 132 -8.84 13.17 -4.95
N VAL A 133 -7.70 12.51 -4.95
CA VAL A 133 -6.69 12.64 -6.01
C VAL A 133 -7.10 11.79 -7.22
N ASN A 134 -6.70 12.19 -8.40
CA ASN A 134 -6.90 11.39 -9.61
C ASN A 134 -5.57 10.94 -10.23
N ALA A 135 -5.65 9.95 -11.13
CA ALA A 135 -4.47 9.40 -11.79
C ALA A 135 -3.71 10.46 -12.61
N ARG A 136 -4.42 11.42 -13.21
CA ARG A 136 -3.81 12.48 -14.02
C ARG A 136 -2.90 13.39 -13.19
N PHE A 137 -3.32 13.76 -11.97
CA PHE A 137 -2.48 14.56 -11.08
C PHE A 137 -1.17 13.84 -10.76
N LEU A 138 -1.24 12.52 -10.45
CA LEU A 138 -0.03 11.74 -10.18
C LEU A 138 0.82 11.55 -11.44
N ALA A 139 0.20 11.35 -12.60
CA ALA A 139 0.91 11.26 -13.88
C ALA A 139 1.70 12.54 -14.21
N ASP A 140 1.11 13.71 -13.93
CA ASP A 140 1.73 15.02 -14.16
C ASP A 140 2.69 15.44 -13.04
N PHE A 141 2.89 14.58 -12.02
CA PHE A 141 3.75 14.91 -10.88
C PHE A 141 5.22 15.05 -11.31
N GLU A 142 5.81 16.19 -11.01
CA GLU A 142 7.21 16.46 -11.33
C GLU A 142 8.16 15.83 -10.32
N LEU A 143 9.08 15.00 -10.82
CA LEU A 143 10.11 14.32 -10.07
C LEU A 143 11.47 14.99 -10.29
N ALA A 144 12.18 15.28 -9.21
CA ALA A 144 13.61 15.52 -9.24
C ALA A 144 14.31 14.15 -9.21
N LEU A 145 14.75 13.68 -10.39
CA LEU A 145 15.37 12.37 -10.51
C LEU A 145 16.81 12.43 -9.99
N LEU A 146 17.10 11.64 -8.97
CA LEU A 146 18.46 11.43 -8.46
C LEU A 146 19.19 10.36 -9.26
N SER A 147 20.51 10.22 -9.06
CA SER A 147 21.25 9.08 -9.59
C SER A 147 20.65 7.76 -9.06
N VAL A 148 20.69 6.70 -9.86
CA VAL A 148 20.19 5.37 -9.44
C VAL A 148 20.90 4.88 -8.17
N GLU A 149 22.16 5.25 -7.99
CA GLU A 149 22.92 4.91 -6.78
C GLU A 149 22.36 5.61 -5.54
N ASP A 150 22.05 6.90 -5.62
CA ASP A 150 21.46 7.66 -4.50
C ASP A 150 20.02 7.18 -4.22
N GLN A 151 19.24 6.90 -5.25
CA GLN A 151 17.92 6.30 -5.09
C GLN A 151 18.02 4.98 -4.32
N ARG A 152 19.00 4.11 -4.66
CA ARG A 152 19.20 2.83 -3.97
C ARG A 152 19.57 3.01 -2.50
N LYS A 153 20.48 3.94 -2.20
CA LYS A 153 20.88 4.24 -0.80
C LYS A 153 19.68 4.70 0.04
N ILE A 154 18.89 5.64 -0.49
CA ILE A 154 17.68 6.14 0.18
C ILE A 154 16.67 5.02 0.39
N SER A 155 16.42 4.22 -0.63
CA SER A 155 15.47 3.11 -0.59
C SER A 155 15.86 2.07 0.46
N GLN A 156 17.11 1.65 0.46
CA GLN A 156 17.64 0.68 1.42
C GLN A 156 17.49 1.19 2.85
N PHE A 157 17.89 2.43 3.11
CA PHE A 157 17.72 3.03 4.44
C PHE A 157 16.25 3.09 4.86
N ASN A 158 15.35 3.49 3.96
CA ASN A 158 13.91 3.53 4.25
C ASN A 158 13.34 2.15 4.58
N LEU A 159 13.69 1.11 3.79
CA LEU A 159 13.21 -0.25 4.00
C LEU A 159 13.73 -0.82 5.34
N LEU A 160 15.02 -0.61 5.64
CA LEU A 160 15.62 -1.03 6.91
C LEU A 160 14.96 -0.33 8.10
N SER A 161 14.76 0.99 8.04
CA SER A 161 14.08 1.76 9.09
C SER A 161 12.62 1.31 9.29
N LYS A 162 11.91 0.96 8.21
CA LYS A 162 10.57 0.39 8.31
C LYS A 162 10.59 -0.96 9.02
N ARG A 163 11.51 -1.83 8.62
CA ARG A 163 11.65 -3.16 9.23
C ARG A 163 11.98 -3.07 10.71
N GLU A 164 12.92 -2.20 11.09
CA GLU A 164 13.25 -1.95 12.48
C GLU A 164 12.02 -1.51 13.29
N ARG A 165 11.27 -0.50 12.80
CA ARG A 165 10.04 -0.05 13.48
C ARG A 165 8.99 -1.15 13.62
N GLN A 166 8.82 -2.01 12.60
CA GLN A 166 7.90 -3.15 12.67
C GLN A 166 8.32 -4.15 13.77
N LEU A 167 9.62 -4.47 13.83
CA LEU A 167 10.15 -5.39 14.85
C LEU A 167 10.01 -4.82 16.26
N LEU A 168 10.27 -3.52 16.44
CA LEU A 168 10.10 -2.85 17.73
C LEU A 168 8.64 -2.85 18.19
N ARG A 169 7.68 -2.62 17.29
CA ARG A 169 6.25 -2.72 17.61
C ARG A 169 5.86 -4.14 17.99
N ALA A 170 6.25 -5.14 17.19
CA ALA A 170 5.98 -6.54 17.48
C ALA A 170 6.58 -6.96 18.85
N LEU A 171 7.79 -6.51 19.15
CA LEU A 171 8.42 -6.75 20.45
C LEU A 171 7.64 -6.10 21.61
N ALA A 172 7.14 -4.88 21.42
CA ALA A 172 6.33 -4.20 22.42
C ALA A 172 5.04 -4.97 22.72
N ASP A 173 4.32 -5.39 21.65
CA ASP A 173 3.08 -6.16 21.75
C ASP A 173 3.30 -7.52 22.47
N GLU A 174 4.38 -8.24 22.13
CA GLU A 174 4.71 -9.50 22.80
C GLU A 174 5.10 -9.32 24.27
N LYS A 175 5.81 -8.24 24.61
CA LYS A 175 6.11 -7.91 26.01
C LYS A 175 4.83 -7.60 26.79
N GLU A 176 3.90 -6.86 26.22
CA GLU A 176 2.61 -6.57 26.86
C GLU A 176 1.85 -7.86 27.16
N LYS A 177 1.73 -8.77 26.19
CA LYS A 177 1.11 -10.09 26.38
C LYS A 177 1.81 -10.90 27.50
N TYR A 178 3.14 -10.89 27.48
CA TYR A 178 3.95 -11.58 28.51
C TYR A 178 3.66 -11.03 29.92
N TYR A 179 3.68 -9.71 30.11
CA TYR A 179 3.44 -9.09 31.41
C TYR A 179 2.00 -9.34 31.89
N MET A 180 1.02 -9.25 31.01
CA MET A 180 -0.36 -9.62 31.33
C MET A 180 -0.47 -11.08 31.77
N GLY A 181 0.25 -11.99 31.13
CA GLY A 181 0.32 -13.39 31.51
C GLY A 181 0.96 -13.60 32.90
N VAL A 182 2.03 -12.86 33.24
CA VAL A 182 2.67 -12.89 34.55
C VAL A 182 1.73 -12.38 35.63
N LEU A 183 1.09 -11.22 35.42
CA LEU A 183 0.15 -10.62 36.35
C LEU A 183 -1.05 -11.53 36.64
N ASN A 184 -1.62 -12.13 35.61
CA ASN A 184 -2.73 -13.06 35.73
C ASN A 184 -2.35 -14.32 36.55
N ARG A 185 -1.13 -14.85 36.36
CA ARG A 185 -0.64 -15.97 37.17
C ARG A 185 -0.43 -15.59 38.64
N ALA A 186 0.17 -14.42 38.87
CA ALA A 186 0.36 -13.90 40.23
C ALA A 186 -0.98 -13.70 40.95
N TYR A 187 -1.96 -13.09 40.29
CA TYR A 187 -3.31 -12.91 40.82
C TYR A 187 -4.01 -14.23 41.18
N LYS A 188 -3.94 -15.22 40.27
CA LYS A 188 -4.54 -16.55 40.49
C LYS A 188 -3.89 -17.28 41.70
N ARG A 189 -2.58 -17.14 41.89
CA ARG A 189 -1.87 -17.71 43.05
C ARG A 189 -2.30 -17.04 44.37
N ALA A 190 -2.34 -15.71 44.40
CA ALA A 190 -2.78 -14.96 45.56
C ALA A 190 -4.23 -15.28 45.98
N LYS A 191 -5.13 -15.52 44.98
CA LYS A 191 -6.53 -15.90 45.23
C LYS A 191 -6.69 -17.32 45.79
N LYS A 192 -5.77 -18.26 45.46
CA LYS A 192 -5.83 -19.64 45.94
C LYS A 192 -5.18 -19.81 47.32
N GLY A 193 -4.40 -18.83 47.80
CA GLY A 193 -3.76 -18.84 49.12
C GLY A 193 -4.59 -18.20 50.23
N LYS A 194 -5.83 -17.80 49.91
CA LYS A 194 -6.87 -17.41 50.85
C LYS A 194 -7.94 -18.50 50.89
#